data_f08b9eb853bc5204b4224c0224c39b8b
#
_entry.id   f08b9eb853bc5204b4224c0224c39b8b
#
_cell.length_a   1.000
_cell.length_b   1.000
_cell.length_c   1.000
_cell.angle_alpha   90.00
_cell.angle_beta   90.00
_cell.angle_gamma   90.00
#
_symmetry.space_group_name_H-M   'P 1'
#
loop_
_entity.id
_entity.type
_entity.pdbx_description
1 polymer ?
#
loop_
_entity_poly.entity_id
_entity_poly.type
_entity_poly.pdbx_seq_one_letter_code
_entity_poly.pdbx_strand_id
1 'polypeptide(L)'
;MDAGTGSILYAKNIDGHEYPASITKVLTSLIALKYGSLSDQVTFSNDCISFMQPGDSSVGLKEGNVISLEQALYATLLASANEAAYAVAENVGKNAGHDYNWFIQQMNEEYKSLGGENSNFVNANGLHDDNHYTCAR
;
A
#
# COMPACT_ATOMS: atom_id res chain seq x y z
N MET A 1 21.22 -5.63 2.25
CA MET A 1 21.74 -4.71 1.21
C MET A 1 22.37 -3.52 1.90
N ASP A 2 23.44 -3.00 1.39
CA ASP A 2 24.01 -1.70 1.80
C ASP A 2 23.23 -0.57 1.14
N ALA A 3 22.68 0.35 1.92
CA ALA A 3 21.80 1.40 1.41
C ALA A 3 22.53 2.49 0.60
N GLY A 4 23.83 2.68 0.84
CA GLY A 4 24.64 3.69 0.14
C GLY A 4 25.12 3.24 -1.23
N THR A 5 25.40 1.95 -1.38
CA THR A 5 26.00 1.38 -2.61
C THR A 5 25.05 0.48 -3.40
N GLY A 6 23.94 0.06 -2.81
CA GLY A 6 23.06 -0.96 -3.39
C GLY A 6 23.63 -2.39 -3.36
N SER A 7 24.80 -2.59 -2.77
CA SER A 7 25.46 -3.90 -2.77
C SER A 7 24.69 -4.93 -1.94
N ILE A 8 24.47 -6.11 -2.51
CA ILE A 8 23.85 -7.24 -1.78
C ILE A 8 24.91 -7.86 -0.87
N LEU A 9 24.75 -7.73 0.44
CA LEU A 9 25.68 -8.26 1.44
C LEU A 9 25.42 -9.73 1.76
N TYR A 10 24.18 -10.18 1.65
CA TYR A 10 23.76 -11.56 1.86
C TYR A 10 22.49 -11.83 1.05
N ALA A 11 22.39 -13.00 0.46
CA ALA A 11 21.24 -13.44 -0.32
C ALA A 11 20.88 -14.89 0.04
N LYS A 12 19.58 -15.15 0.25
CA LYS A 12 19.00 -16.48 0.40
C LYS A 12 17.67 -16.50 -0.34
N ASN A 13 17.55 -17.32 -1.38
CA ASN A 13 16.36 -17.42 -2.22
C ASN A 13 15.81 -16.04 -2.68
N ILE A 14 16.71 -15.15 -3.05
CA ILE A 14 16.43 -13.72 -3.27
C ILE A 14 15.39 -13.46 -4.36
N ASP A 15 15.24 -14.38 -5.31
CA ASP A 15 14.31 -14.31 -6.43
C ASP A 15 13.03 -15.16 -6.21
N GLY A 16 12.92 -15.84 -5.07
CA GLY A 16 11.74 -16.62 -4.71
C GLY A 16 10.54 -15.72 -4.45
N HIS A 17 9.36 -16.12 -4.94
CA HIS A 17 8.12 -15.42 -4.63
C HIS A 17 7.73 -15.64 -3.18
N GLU A 18 7.43 -14.54 -2.51
CA GLU A 18 6.94 -14.48 -1.13
C GLU A 18 5.73 -13.54 -1.07
N TYR A 19 4.86 -13.77 -0.11
CA TYR A 19 3.72 -12.88 0.12
C TYR A 19 4.16 -11.70 0.99
N PRO A 20 4.11 -10.45 0.51
CA PRO A 20 4.67 -9.29 1.22
C PRO A 20 3.89 -8.91 2.47
N ALA A 21 2.62 -9.32 2.58
CA ALA A 21 1.74 -8.89 3.65
C ALA A 21 1.79 -7.36 3.83
N SER A 22 1.82 -6.88 5.07
CA SER A 22 1.78 -5.44 5.37
C SER A 22 3.01 -4.64 4.93
N ILE A 23 4.10 -5.26 4.46
CA ILE A 23 5.20 -4.53 3.82
C ILE A 23 4.70 -3.77 2.58
N THR A 24 3.66 -4.27 1.90
CA THR A 24 2.95 -3.58 0.81
C THR A 24 2.63 -2.12 1.15
N LYS A 25 2.26 -1.82 2.39
CA LYS A 25 1.85 -0.48 2.84
C LYS A 25 2.96 0.57 2.73
N VAL A 26 4.23 0.15 2.69
CA VAL A 26 5.35 1.06 2.43
C VAL A 26 5.26 1.60 1.00
N LEU A 27 5.01 0.72 0.01
CA LEU A 27 4.82 1.13 -1.38
C LEU A 27 3.53 1.95 -1.54
N THR A 28 2.44 1.54 -0.90
CA THR A 28 1.19 2.32 -0.85
C THR A 28 1.44 3.75 -0.37
N SER A 29 2.18 3.90 0.72
CA SER A 29 2.51 5.20 1.28
C SER A 29 3.41 6.03 0.35
N LEU A 30 4.37 5.40 -0.34
CA LEU A 30 5.21 6.05 -1.33
C LEU A 30 4.38 6.64 -2.48
N ILE A 31 3.44 5.85 -3.04
CA ILE A 31 2.54 6.31 -4.10
C ILE A 31 1.63 7.43 -3.62
N ALA A 32 1.09 7.31 -2.40
CA ALA A 32 0.25 8.34 -1.81
C ALA A 32 0.99 9.68 -1.67
N LEU A 33 2.26 9.66 -1.25
CA LEU A 33 3.10 10.86 -1.13
C LEU A 33 3.51 11.43 -2.50
N LYS A 34 3.55 10.60 -3.54
CA LYS A 34 3.89 11.04 -4.91
C LYS A 34 2.74 11.79 -5.58
N TYR A 35 1.50 11.40 -5.32
CA TYR A 35 0.31 11.91 -6.02
C TYR A 35 -0.65 12.71 -5.14
N GLY A 36 -0.54 12.65 -3.82
CA GLY A 36 -1.39 13.35 -2.86
C GLY A 36 -0.64 14.39 -2.05
N SER A 37 -1.41 15.25 -1.38
CA SER A 37 -0.93 16.21 -0.38
C SER A 37 -1.30 15.73 1.02
N LEU A 38 -0.43 15.89 2.01
CA LEU A 38 -0.69 15.49 3.40
C LEU A 38 -1.96 16.11 3.99
N SER A 39 -2.39 17.27 3.46
CA SER A 39 -3.63 17.95 3.86
C SER A 39 -4.88 17.47 3.14
N ASP A 40 -4.76 16.60 2.12
CA ASP A 40 -5.92 16.07 1.40
C ASP A 40 -6.83 15.32 2.36
N GLN A 41 -8.14 15.41 2.11
CA GLN A 41 -9.11 14.65 2.87
C GLN A 41 -9.23 13.21 2.34
N VAL A 42 -9.19 12.26 3.27
CA VAL A 42 -9.41 10.84 3.01
C VAL A 42 -10.75 10.48 3.64
N THR A 43 -11.73 10.20 2.80
CA THR A 43 -13.07 9.75 3.20
C THR A 43 -13.14 8.23 3.14
N PHE A 44 -13.62 7.61 4.20
CA PHE A 44 -13.77 6.16 4.28
C PHE A 44 -15.09 5.75 3.64
N SER A 45 -15.03 5.10 2.49
CA SER A 45 -16.18 4.53 1.79
C SER A 45 -16.59 3.19 2.40
N ASN A 46 -17.74 2.67 1.98
CA ASN A 46 -18.15 1.30 2.33
C ASN A 46 -17.10 0.28 1.83
N ASP A 47 -16.52 0.50 0.66
CA ASP A 47 -15.57 -0.45 0.05
C ASP A 47 -14.31 -0.63 0.88
N CYS A 48 -13.82 0.43 1.56
CA CYS A 48 -12.65 0.31 2.42
C CYS A 48 -12.93 -0.35 3.78
N ILE A 49 -14.20 -0.60 4.12
CA ILE A 49 -14.63 -1.22 5.39
C ILE A 49 -15.18 -2.63 5.19
N SER A 50 -15.95 -2.87 4.13
CA SER A 50 -16.75 -4.09 3.94
C SER A 50 -15.95 -5.39 3.82
N PHE A 51 -14.68 -5.32 3.40
CA PHE A 51 -13.81 -6.49 3.30
C PHE A 51 -13.18 -6.92 4.63
N MET A 52 -13.21 -6.04 5.66
CA MET A 52 -12.56 -6.26 6.94
C MET A 52 -13.11 -7.47 7.67
N GLN A 53 -12.24 -8.32 8.20
CA GLN A 53 -12.58 -9.52 8.96
C GLN A 53 -12.14 -9.38 10.44
N PRO A 54 -12.78 -10.09 11.37
CA PRO A 54 -12.32 -10.15 12.75
C PRO A 54 -10.86 -10.62 12.83
N GLY A 55 -10.01 -9.80 13.48
CA GLY A 55 -8.57 -10.06 13.59
C GLY A 55 -7.69 -9.29 12.60
N ASP A 56 -8.28 -8.64 11.59
CA ASP A 56 -7.53 -7.75 10.72
C ASP A 56 -7.01 -6.53 11.48
N SER A 57 -5.81 -6.08 11.10
CA SER A 57 -5.23 -4.85 11.65
C SER A 57 -6.08 -3.64 11.26
N SER A 58 -6.57 -2.89 12.26
CA SER A 58 -7.51 -1.79 12.11
C SER A 58 -7.29 -0.73 13.19
N VAL A 59 -7.65 0.50 12.90
CA VAL A 59 -7.78 1.59 13.89
C VAL A 59 -9.24 1.92 14.19
N GLY A 60 -10.17 1.11 13.66
CA GLY A 60 -11.60 1.20 13.98
C GLY A 60 -12.34 2.33 13.26
N LEU A 61 -11.79 2.85 12.16
CA LEU A 61 -12.48 3.83 11.33
C LEU A 61 -13.67 3.20 10.61
N LYS A 62 -14.71 3.98 10.39
CA LYS A 62 -16.00 3.55 9.83
C LYS A 62 -16.32 4.32 8.58
N GLU A 63 -17.26 3.77 7.80
CA GLU A 63 -17.84 4.48 6.66
C GLU A 63 -18.28 5.89 7.05
N GLY A 64 -17.96 6.86 6.20
CA GLY A 64 -18.24 8.28 6.41
C GLY A 64 -17.23 9.03 7.28
N ASN A 65 -16.28 8.35 7.94
CA ASN A 65 -15.21 9.06 8.63
C ASN A 65 -14.32 9.79 7.60
N VAL A 66 -13.82 10.94 8.01
CA VAL A 66 -12.91 11.77 7.20
C VAL A 66 -11.74 12.18 8.06
N ILE A 67 -10.53 11.93 7.57
CA ILE A 67 -9.27 12.33 8.21
C ILE A 67 -8.33 12.91 7.15
N SER A 68 -7.23 13.54 7.55
CA SER A 68 -6.20 13.98 6.58
C SER A 68 -5.42 12.79 6.03
N LEU A 69 -4.82 12.96 4.84
CA LEU A 69 -3.91 11.95 4.26
C LEU A 69 -2.75 11.66 5.23
N GLU A 70 -2.21 12.69 5.91
CA GLU A 70 -1.19 12.48 6.94
C GLU A 70 -1.65 11.51 8.03
N GLN A 71 -2.84 11.72 8.59
CA GLN A 71 -3.41 10.85 9.62
C GLN A 71 -3.67 9.44 9.09
N ALA A 72 -4.16 9.33 7.84
CA ALA A 72 -4.38 8.04 7.20
C ALA A 72 -3.07 7.28 6.96
N LEU A 73 -1.98 7.97 6.62
CA LEU A 73 -0.65 7.38 6.49
C LEU A 73 -0.10 6.92 7.85
N TYR A 74 -0.31 7.67 8.93
CA TYR A 74 0.03 7.18 10.29
C TYR A 74 -0.76 5.93 10.65
N ALA A 75 -2.07 5.89 10.39
CA ALA A 75 -2.87 4.69 10.62
C ALA A 75 -2.37 3.50 9.79
N THR A 76 -2.03 3.74 8.53
CA THR A 76 -1.52 2.73 7.60
C THR A 76 -0.18 2.15 8.05
N LEU A 77 0.78 3.01 8.45
CA LEU A 77 2.16 2.57 8.71
C LEU A 77 2.38 2.15 10.18
N LEU A 78 1.80 2.86 11.15
CA LEU A 78 2.07 2.58 12.57
C LEU A 78 1.15 1.51 13.15
N ALA A 79 -0.14 1.54 12.76
CA ALA A 79 -1.12 0.55 13.20
C ALA A 79 -1.34 -0.56 12.16
N SER A 80 -0.71 -0.46 11.00
CA SER A 80 -0.93 -1.40 9.89
C SER A 80 -2.40 -1.53 9.46
N ALA A 81 -3.19 -0.47 9.65
CA ALA A 81 -4.64 -0.49 9.40
C ALA A 81 -4.96 -0.78 7.93
N ASN A 82 -5.71 -1.85 7.69
CA ASN A 82 -6.04 -2.31 6.35
C ASN A 82 -7.06 -1.39 5.67
N GLU A 83 -8.08 -0.95 6.42
CA GLU A 83 -9.07 0.02 5.96
C GLU A 83 -8.44 1.36 5.59
N ALA A 84 -7.43 1.81 6.36
CA ALA A 84 -6.75 3.05 6.07
C ALA A 84 -5.91 2.96 4.79
N ALA A 85 -5.19 1.85 4.58
CA ALA A 85 -4.42 1.63 3.36
C ALA A 85 -5.31 1.61 2.11
N TYR A 86 -6.48 0.98 2.18
CA TYR A 86 -7.46 0.98 1.09
C TYR A 86 -8.00 2.40 0.83
N ALA A 87 -8.44 3.09 1.89
CA ALA A 87 -8.97 4.44 1.79
C ALA A 87 -7.95 5.44 1.21
N VAL A 88 -6.66 5.31 1.59
CA VAL A 88 -5.57 6.10 1.00
C VAL A 88 -5.51 5.88 -0.51
N ALA A 89 -5.48 4.63 -0.96
CA ALA A 89 -5.39 4.30 -2.38
C ALA A 89 -6.62 4.81 -3.17
N GLU A 90 -7.81 4.61 -2.62
CA GLU A 90 -9.06 5.07 -3.24
C GLU A 90 -9.10 6.60 -3.39
N ASN A 91 -8.82 7.33 -2.31
CA ASN A 91 -8.93 8.80 -2.32
C ASN A 91 -7.81 9.46 -3.13
N VAL A 92 -6.58 8.96 -3.07
CA VAL A 92 -5.49 9.48 -3.89
C VAL A 92 -5.76 9.21 -5.37
N GLY A 93 -6.24 8.02 -5.74
CA GLY A 93 -6.67 7.72 -7.10
C GLY A 93 -7.76 8.69 -7.57
N LYS A 94 -8.80 8.89 -6.75
CA LYS A 94 -9.90 9.79 -7.05
C LYS A 94 -9.46 11.25 -7.19
N ASN A 95 -8.58 11.75 -6.32
CA ASN A 95 -8.05 13.10 -6.41
C ASN A 95 -7.18 13.32 -7.65
N ALA A 96 -6.54 12.25 -8.14
CA ALA A 96 -5.80 12.25 -9.40
C ALA A 96 -6.70 12.12 -10.65
N GLY A 97 -8.03 12.01 -10.49
CA GLY A 97 -8.99 11.85 -11.58
C GLY A 97 -9.18 10.42 -12.05
N HIS A 98 -8.82 9.46 -11.23
CA HIS A 98 -8.83 8.03 -11.51
C HIS A 98 -9.59 7.24 -10.44
N ASP A 99 -9.31 5.94 -10.31
CA ASP A 99 -9.90 5.02 -9.35
C ASP A 99 -8.86 4.26 -8.52
N TYR A 100 -9.33 3.36 -7.65
CA TYR A 100 -8.48 2.47 -6.87
C TYR A 100 -7.56 1.60 -7.75
N ASN A 101 -8.08 1.08 -8.87
CA ASN A 101 -7.29 0.20 -9.74
C ASN A 101 -6.13 0.94 -10.41
N TRP A 102 -6.34 2.20 -10.79
CA TRP A 102 -5.25 3.04 -11.27
C TRP A 102 -4.15 3.18 -10.20
N PHE A 103 -4.52 3.37 -8.91
CA PHE A 103 -3.53 3.46 -7.85
C PHE A 103 -2.70 2.18 -7.74
N ILE A 104 -3.35 1.00 -7.81
CA ILE A 104 -2.64 -0.30 -7.82
C ILE A 104 -1.71 -0.42 -9.04
N GLN A 105 -2.15 0.06 -10.21
CA GLN A 105 -1.29 0.12 -11.38
C GLN A 105 -0.05 0.99 -11.12
N GLN A 106 -0.21 2.17 -10.49
CA GLN A 106 0.91 3.04 -10.13
C GLN A 106 1.88 2.38 -9.15
N MET A 107 1.40 1.56 -8.20
CA MET A 107 2.27 0.77 -7.34
C MET A 107 3.18 -0.16 -8.16
N ASN A 108 2.61 -0.90 -9.11
CA ASN A 108 3.38 -1.81 -9.96
C ASN A 108 4.36 -1.08 -10.90
N GLU A 109 3.95 0.05 -11.46
CA GLU A 109 4.80 0.88 -12.33
C GLU A 109 5.98 1.47 -11.55
N GLU A 110 5.72 2.02 -10.36
CA GLU A 110 6.77 2.58 -9.49
C GLU A 110 7.77 1.50 -9.06
N TYR A 111 7.30 0.34 -8.60
CA TYR A 111 8.15 -0.76 -8.23
C TYR A 111 9.11 -1.15 -9.36
N LYS A 112 8.59 -1.26 -10.58
CA LYS A 112 9.41 -1.55 -11.79
C LYS A 112 10.40 -0.41 -12.08
N SER A 113 9.98 0.85 -11.93
CA SER A 113 10.84 2.02 -12.17
C SER A 113 12.03 2.08 -11.21
N LEU A 114 11.86 1.56 -10.00
CA LEU A 114 12.89 1.42 -8.98
C LEU A 114 13.82 0.21 -9.21
N GLY A 115 13.63 -0.54 -10.30
CA GLY A 115 14.44 -1.71 -10.65
C GLY A 115 13.92 -3.01 -10.04
N GLY A 116 12.72 -3.01 -9.48
CA GLY A 116 12.10 -4.21 -8.92
C GLY A 116 11.68 -5.20 -10.03
N GLU A 117 11.91 -6.46 -9.78
CA GLU A 117 11.55 -7.58 -10.64
C GLU A 117 10.76 -8.62 -9.83
N ASN A 118 10.05 -9.52 -10.51
CA ASN A 118 9.37 -10.65 -9.89
C ASN A 118 8.38 -10.27 -8.76
N SER A 119 7.67 -9.15 -8.92
CA SER A 119 6.63 -8.74 -7.98
C SER A 119 5.37 -8.30 -8.71
N ASN A 120 4.23 -8.51 -8.05
CA ASN A 120 2.93 -8.04 -8.51
C ASN A 120 2.08 -7.65 -7.32
N PHE A 121 1.55 -6.45 -7.33
CA PHE A 121 0.68 -5.91 -6.30
C PHE A 121 -0.75 -5.81 -6.83
N VAL A 122 -1.71 -6.37 -6.10
CA VAL A 122 -3.14 -6.37 -6.48
C VAL A 122 -4.02 -5.65 -5.46
N ASN A 123 -3.45 -5.26 -4.33
CA ASN A 123 -4.14 -4.45 -3.32
C ASN A 123 -3.16 -3.52 -2.59
N ALA A 124 -3.70 -2.55 -1.88
CA ALA A 124 -2.92 -1.53 -1.17
C ALA A 124 -2.59 -1.90 0.29
N ASN A 125 -3.20 -2.95 0.84
CA ASN A 125 -3.10 -3.30 2.26
C ASN A 125 -2.24 -4.53 2.54
N GLY A 126 -1.96 -5.35 1.52
CA GLY A 126 -1.16 -6.57 1.66
C GLY A 126 -1.94 -7.78 2.16
N LEU A 127 -3.27 -7.73 2.17
CA LEU A 127 -4.08 -8.92 2.42
C LEU A 127 -3.80 -9.97 1.35
N HIS A 128 -3.90 -11.23 1.76
CA HIS A 128 -3.49 -12.36 0.92
C HIS A 128 -4.30 -12.44 -0.37
N ASP A 129 -3.59 -12.62 -1.47
CA ASP A 129 -4.08 -12.99 -2.79
C ASP A 129 -2.94 -13.73 -3.50
N ASP A 130 -3.24 -14.81 -4.21
CA ASP A 130 -2.23 -15.62 -4.90
C ASP A 130 -1.43 -14.81 -5.95
N ASN A 131 -2.03 -13.73 -6.47
CA ASN A 131 -1.39 -12.81 -7.41
C ASN A 131 -0.69 -11.64 -6.72
N HIS A 132 -0.69 -11.57 -5.37
CA HIS A 132 -0.04 -10.54 -4.58
C HIS A 132 1.26 -11.05 -4.00
N TYR A 133 2.35 -10.91 -4.74
CA TYR A 133 3.65 -11.48 -4.38
C TYR A 133 4.79 -10.51 -4.64
N THR A 134 5.92 -10.75 -3.98
CA THR A 134 7.18 -10.03 -4.15
C THR A 134 8.37 -10.99 -4.01
N CYS A 135 9.57 -10.47 -4.22
CA CYS A 135 10.82 -11.16 -3.91
C CYS A 135 11.73 -10.24 -3.07
N ALA A 136 12.85 -10.77 -2.59
CA ALA A 136 13.79 -10.01 -1.75
C ALA A 136 14.80 -9.17 -2.57
N ARG A 137 14.73 -9.25 -3.89
CA ARG A 137 15.58 -8.48 -4.81
C ARG A 137 15.09 -7.06 -4.97
#